data_ca87b9681b51da5fd03ccbb609380817
#
_entry.id   ca87b9681b51da5fd03ccbb609380817
#
_cell.length_a   1.000
_cell.length_b   1.000
_cell.length_c   1.000
_cell.angle_alpha   90.00
_cell.angle_beta   90.00
_cell.angle_gamma   90.00
#
_symmetry.space_group_name_H-M   'P 1'
#
loop_
_entity.id
_entity.type
_entity.pdbx_description
1 polymer ?
#
loop_
_entity_poly.entity_id
_entity_poly.type
_entity_poly.pdbx_seq_one_letter_code
_entity_poly.pdbx_strand_id
1 'polypeptide(L)'
;MGWGDRLTAFYASNATHYIGCDPNPNTFKRYKKMIEFWDKLTGGKKTTQIYNCGAEDLPWDEIKNVDCAFTSPPYFSTERYNEGGEKEELQSWFKFNEYESWRDNFYLPVSQKTLDSLSETGIMMINILDPKIKGKRYRSGDELVDMLKDNFMGQVGMRIMQRPQGKSVFKDADGNFDKAAMDEFMKRIYIENVWYFSKDKNKDIFRHIKRNTLENFFT
;
A
#
# COMPACT_ATOMS: atom_id res chain seq x y z
N MET A 1 3.20 7.38 -2.50
CA MET A 1 2.72 7.36 -3.92
C MET A 1 3.16 6.09 -4.66
N GLY A 2 4.18 5.40 -4.21
CA GLY A 2 4.72 4.20 -4.85
C GLY A 2 5.35 4.49 -6.22
N TRP A 3 5.20 3.59 -7.18
CA TRP A 3 5.77 3.76 -8.53
C TRP A 3 4.90 4.61 -9.47
N GLY A 4 3.83 5.25 -8.97
CA GLY A 4 2.91 6.09 -9.74
C GLY A 4 1.58 5.43 -10.07
N ASP A 5 1.39 4.16 -9.72
CA ASP A 5 0.14 3.43 -10.02
C ASP A 5 -1.08 4.07 -9.36
N ARG A 6 -0.92 4.54 -8.11
CA ARG A 6 -2.00 5.25 -7.39
C ARG A 6 -2.37 6.58 -8.04
N LEU A 7 -1.37 7.31 -8.56
CA LEU A 7 -1.60 8.54 -9.31
C LEU A 7 -2.31 8.24 -10.65
N THR A 8 -1.90 7.18 -11.34
CA THR A 8 -2.57 6.72 -12.58
C THR A 8 -4.01 6.31 -12.29
N ALA A 9 -4.25 5.55 -11.22
CA ALA A 9 -5.60 5.16 -10.81
C ALA A 9 -6.49 6.37 -10.48
N PHE A 10 -5.94 7.41 -9.84
CA PHE A 10 -6.64 8.67 -9.62
C PHE A 10 -7.11 9.29 -10.93
N TYR A 11 -6.23 9.40 -11.93
CA TYR A 11 -6.61 9.97 -13.23
C TYR A 11 -7.67 9.13 -13.96
N ALA A 12 -7.68 7.82 -13.77
CA ALA A 12 -8.68 6.90 -14.32
C ALA A 12 -10.01 6.87 -13.53
N SER A 13 -10.06 7.47 -12.34
CA SER A 13 -11.24 7.47 -11.47
C SER A 13 -12.10 8.73 -11.64
N ASN A 14 -13.21 8.80 -10.90
CA ASN A 14 -14.07 10.00 -10.80
C ASN A 14 -13.58 10.98 -9.73
N ALA A 15 -12.53 10.68 -8.98
CA ALA A 15 -11.96 11.60 -8.00
C ALA A 15 -11.46 12.87 -8.67
N THR A 16 -11.63 14.01 -8.02
CA THR A 16 -11.30 15.35 -8.58
C THR A 16 -10.03 15.94 -7.99
N HIS A 17 -9.65 15.49 -6.82
CA HIS A 17 -8.46 15.98 -6.11
C HIS A 17 -7.62 14.81 -5.59
N TYR A 18 -6.29 14.94 -5.69
CA TYR A 18 -5.33 13.94 -5.21
C TYR A 18 -4.29 14.57 -4.30
N ILE A 19 -4.07 13.96 -3.15
CA ILE A 19 -2.99 14.32 -2.23
C ILE A 19 -2.05 13.11 -2.11
N GLY A 20 -0.75 13.35 -2.25
CA GLY A 20 0.23 12.29 -2.12
C GLY A 20 1.61 12.76 -1.75
N CYS A 21 2.42 11.88 -1.17
CA CYS A 21 3.81 12.17 -0.81
C CYS A 21 4.75 11.03 -1.18
N ASP A 22 6.01 11.37 -1.35
CA ASP A 22 7.10 10.43 -1.51
C ASP A 22 8.42 11.13 -1.15
N PRO A 23 9.25 10.56 -0.27
CA PRO A 23 10.50 11.18 0.14
C PRO A 23 11.60 11.10 -0.92
N ASN A 24 11.47 10.19 -1.91
CA ASN A 24 12.49 10.01 -2.96
C ASN A 24 12.42 11.14 -3.99
N PRO A 25 13.44 12.02 -4.09
CA PRO A 25 13.42 13.17 -4.99
C PRO A 25 13.39 12.77 -6.47
N ASN A 26 13.97 11.62 -6.82
CA ASN A 26 13.99 11.15 -8.21
C ASN A 26 12.61 10.63 -8.64
N THR A 27 11.92 9.90 -7.76
CA THR A 27 10.54 9.46 -8.00
C THR A 27 9.61 10.67 -8.04
N PHE A 28 9.79 11.61 -7.13
CA PHE A 28 9.00 12.85 -7.08
C PHE A 28 9.08 13.68 -8.37
N LYS A 29 10.28 13.83 -8.96
CA LYS A 29 10.44 14.48 -10.28
C LYS A 29 9.65 13.76 -11.39
N ARG A 30 9.56 12.43 -11.31
CA ARG A 30 8.78 11.63 -12.29
C ARG A 30 7.28 11.84 -12.13
N TYR A 31 6.78 11.96 -10.89
CA TYR A 31 5.35 12.26 -10.68
C TYR A 31 4.93 13.57 -11.32
N LYS A 32 5.75 14.62 -11.26
CA LYS A 32 5.45 15.89 -11.95
C LYS A 32 5.25 15.69 -13.45
N LYS A 33 6.15 14.91 -14.10
CA LYS A 33 6.01 14.57 -15.53
C LYS A 33 4.76 13.70 -15.80
N MET A 34 4.40 12.80 -14.90
CA MET A 34 3.18 12.02 -15.02
C MET A 34 1.93 12.89 -14.90
N ILE A 35 1.92 13.86 -13.99
CA ILE A 35 0.83 14.83 -13.84
C ILE A 35 0.66 15.62 -15.13
N GLU A 36 1.73 16.22 -15.65
CA GLU A 36 1.72 16.97 -16.92
C GLU A 36 1.17 16.13 -18.09
N PHE A 37 1.58 14.86 -18.17
CA PHE A 37 1.09 13.94 -19.19
C PHE A 37 -0.40 13.67 -19.06
N TRP A 38 -0.85 13.33 -17.84
CA TRP A 38 -2.26 12.99 -17.60
C TRP A 38 -3.16 14.22 -17.71
N ASP A 39 -2.74 15.39 -17.25
CA ASP A 39 -3.49 16.65 -17.39
C ASP A 39 -3.73 16.98 -18.85
N LYS A 40 -2.69 16.83 -19.67
CA LYS A 40 -2.82 17.03 -21.12
C LYS A 40 -3.82 16.03 -21.75
N LEU A 41 -3.79 14.76 -21.33
CA LEU A 41 -4.64 13.73 -21.88
C LEU A 41 -6.10 13.86 -21.43
N THR A 42 -6.34 14.29 -20.17
CA THR A 42 -7.69 14.37 -19.56
C THR A 42 -8.31 15.76 -19.60
N GLY A 43 -7.62 16.73 -20.18
CA GLY A 43 -8.09 18.11 -20.32
C GLY A 43 -7.99 18.94 -19.03
N GLY A 44 -7.11 18.56 -18.10
CA GLY A 44 -6.74 19.38 -16.93
C GLY A 44 -7.87 19.65 -15.92
N LYS A 45 -8.84 18.76 -15.81
CA LYS A 45 -10.02 18.93 -14.93
C LYS A 45 -9.79 18.45 -13.48
N LYS A 46 -8.65 17.83 -13.22
CA LYS A 46 -8.29 17.27 -11.92
C LYS A 46 -7.18 18.10 -11.27
N THR A 47 -7.16 18.10 -9.95
CA THR A 47 -6.13 18.81 -9.18
C THR A 47 -5.26 17.84 -8.42
N THR A 48 -3.97 18.14 -8.33
CA THR A 48 -3.01 17.31 -7.61
C THR A 48 -2.18 18.16 -6.65
N GLN A 49 -2.02 17.68 -5.44
CA GLN A 49 -1.17 18.25 -4.41
C GLN A 49 -0.19 17.18 -3.95
N ILE A 50 1.07 17.32 -4.34
CA ILE A 50 2.10 16.33 -4.05
C ILE A 50 3.25 16.94 -3.26
N TYR A 51 3.80 16.17 -2.30
CA TYR A 51 4.84 16.58 -1.39
C TYR A 51 6.06 15.69 -1.51
N ASN A 52 7.26 16.31 -1.51
CA ASN A 52 8.52 15.55 -1.50
C ASN A 52 9.01 15.35 -0.06
N CYS A 53 8.27 14.56 0.71
CA CYS A 53 8.56 14.24 2.10
C CYS A 53 8.02 12.85 2.46
N GLY A 54 8.40 12.35 3.62
CA GLY A 54 7.74 11.20 4.25
C GLY A 54 6.31 11.54 4.65
N ALA A 55 5.47 10.52 4.82
CA ALA A 55 4.08 10.73 5.23
C ALA A 55 3.96 11.30 6.65
N GLU A 56 4.94 11.05 7.50
CA GLU A 56 5.04 11.60 8.86
C GLU A 56 5.19 13.13 8.87
N ASP A 57 5.76 13.69 7.79
CA ASP A 57 6.09 15.11 7.64
C ASP A 57 5.04 15.88 6.78
N LEU A 58 3.91 15.27 6.43
CA LEU A 58 2.83 15.95 5.73
C LEU A 58 2.20 17.06 6.58
N PRO A 59 1.69 18.15 5.96
CA PRO A 59 0.95 19.18 6.67
C PRO A 59 -0.46 18.70 7.05
N TRP A 60 -0.55 17.77 7.98
CA TRP A 60 -1.77 17.07 8.36
C TRP A 60 -2.90 18.00 8.83
N ASP A 61 -2.54 19.18 9.38
CA ASP A 61 -3.53 20.18 9.80
C ASP A 61 -4.30 20.78 8.61
N GLU A 62 -3.71 20.77 7.42
CA GLU A 62 -4.31 21.27 6.18
C GLU A 62 -5.08 20.19 5.41
N ILE A 63 -4.84 18.90 5.72
CA ILE A 63 -5.45 17.77 5.01
C ILE A 63 -6.73 17.37 5.72
N LYS A 64 -7.88 17.68 5.12
CA LYS A 64 -9.22 17.44 5.70
C LYS A 64 -10.19 16.95 4.62
N ASN A 65 -11.29 16.34 5.07
CA ASN A 65 -12.40 15.90 4.23
C ASN A 65 -11.95 14.95 3.09
N VAL A 66 -11.04 14.04 3.40
CA VAL A 66 -10.57 13.02 2.46
C VAL A 66 -11.62 11.92 2.32
N ASP A 67 -12.10 11.68 1.11
CA ASP A 67 -13.13 10.64 0.87
C ASP A 67 -12.54 9.24 0.76
N CYS A 68 -11.29 9.13 0.27
CA CYS A 68 -10.63 7.85 0.10
C CYS A 68 -9.12 8.00 0.33
N ALA A 69 -8.59 7.26 1.29
CA ALA A 69 -7.16 7.10 1.51
C ALA A 69 -6.77 5.65 1.25
N PHE A 70 -5.84 5.43 0.32
CA PHE A 70 -5.31 4.10 0.00
C PHE A 70 -3.78 4.10 -0.01
N THR A 71 -3.19 3.20 0.75
CA THR A 71 -1.73 3.04 0.76
C THR A 71 -1.30 1.61 1.04
N SER A 72 -0.12 1.25 0.51
CA SER A 72 0.76 0.22 1.05
C SER A 72 1.93 0.98 1.65
N PRO A 73 1.98 1.20 2.96
CA PRO A 73 3.15 1.83 3.56
C PRO A 73 4.38 0.93 3.39
N PRO A 74 5.60 1.45 3.50
CA PRO A 74 6.79 0.61 3.52
C PRO A 74 6.66 -0.45 4.62
N TYR A 75 6.86 -1.72 4.27
CA TYR A 75 6.73 -2.85 5.21
C TYR A 75 7.97 -2.97 6.10
N PHE A 76 8.22 -1.93 6.89
CA PHE A 76 9.42 -1.75 7.70
C PHE A 76 10.70 -1.88 6.83
N SER A 77 11.64 -2.75 7.20
CA SER A 77 12.90 -2.98 6.48
C SER A 77 12.82 -4.08 5.41
N THR A 78 11.61 -4.62 5.13
CA THR A 78 11.43 -5.66 4.10
C THR A 78 11.76 -5.13 2.71
N GLU A 79 11.48 -3.84 2.48
CA GLU A 79 11.79 -3.13 1.24
C GLU A 79 12.60 -1.88 1.56
N ARG A 80 13.84 -1.86 1.09
CA ARG A 80 14.73 -0.72 1.27
C ARG A 80 14.72 0.14 0.02
N TYR A 81 13.66 0.93 -0.11
CA TYR A 81 13.53 1.86 -1.22
C TYR A 81 14.66 2.88 -1.21
N ASN A 82 15.19 3.18 -2.39
CA ASN A 82 16.23 4.19 -2.59
C ASN A 82 17.54 3.95 -1.81
N GLU A 83 17.86 2.68 -1.44
CA GLU A 83 19.11 2.32 -0.76
C GLU A 83 20.31 2.77 -1.61
N GLY A 84 21.27 3.49 -1.00
CA GLY A 84 22.43 4.08 -1.68
C GLY A 84 22.08 5.27 -2.62
N GLY A 85 20.85 5.73 -2.65
CA GLY A 85 20.40 6.84 -3.49
C GLY A 85 20.41 8.19 -2.80
N GLU A 86 20.19 9.26 -3.60
CA GLU A 86 20.07 10.61 -3.08
C GLU A 86 18.94 10.71 -2.06
N LYS A 87 19.25 11.24 -0.86
CA LYS A 87 18.26 11.42 0.22
C LYS A 87 17.67 10.11 0.77
N GLU A 88 18.46 9.02 0.80
CA GLU A 88 18.00 7.77 1.41
C GLU A 88 17.64 7.93 2.90
N GLU A 89 18.29 8.89 3.58
CA GLU A 89 18.02 9.21 4.98
C GLU A 89 16.58 9.69 5.26
N LEU A 90 15.83 10.08 4.22
CA LEU A 90 14.43 10.44 4.33
C LEU A 90 13.48 9.24 4.23
N GLN A 91 13.99 8.06 3.91
CA GLN A 91 13.19 6.84 3.85
C GLN A 91 12.87 6.31 5.26
N SER A 92 11.67 5.77 5.44
CA SER A 92 11.22 5.30 6.76
C SER A 92 12.09 4.19 7.32
N TRP A 93 12.62 3.28 6.47
CA TRP A 93 13.50 2.21 6.90
C TRP A 93 14.85 2.71 7.42
N PHE A 94 15.30 3.89 6.98
CA PHE A 94 16.52 4.54 7.44
C PHE A 94 16.26 5.36 8.70
N LYS A 95 15.21 6.21 8.70
CA LYS A 95 14.80 7.04 9.85
C LYS A 95 14.47 6.18 11.07
N PHE A 96 13.80 5.06 10.86
CA PHE A 96 13.26 4.20 11.91
C PHE A 96 13.81 2.78 11.72
N ASN A 97 15.02 2.54 12.18
CA ASN A 97 15.79 1.31 11.92
C ASN A 97 15.41 0.11 12.81
N GLU A 98 14.60 0.33 13.85
CA GLU A 98 14.02 -0.73 14.70
C GLU A 98 12.50 -0.80 14.46
N TYR A 99 11.92 -2.02 14.54
CA TYR A 99 10.50 -2.23 14.25
C TYR A 99 9.59 -1.37 15.15
N GLU A 100 9.86 -1.38 16.44
CA GLU A 100 9.11 -0.62 17.43
C GLU A 100 9.18 0.88 17.15
N SER A 101 10.36 1.39 16.77
CA SER A 101 10.54 2.80 16.40
C SER A 101 9.76 3.14 15.12
N TRP A 102 9.81 2.28 14.11
CA TRP A 102 9.03 2.43 12.87
C TRP A 102 7.52 2.40 13.16
N ARG A 103 7.06 1.45 13.98
CA ARG A 103 5.67 1.33 14.37
C ARG A 103 5.17 2.58 15.09
N ASP A 104 5.89 3.03 16.13
CA ASP A 104 5.42 4.05 17.07
C ASP A 104 5.64 5.49 16.57
N ASN A 105 6.60 5.73 15.67
CA ASN A 105 6.93 7.06 15.17
C ASN A 105 6.55 7.30 13.70
N PHE A 106 6.19 6.26 12.97
CA PHE A 106 5.79 6.36 11.57
C PHE A 106 4.44 5.69 11.31
N TYR A 107 4.38 4.36 11.41
CA TYR A 107 3.26 3.57 10.90
C TYR A 107 1.93 3.88 11.60
N LEU A 108 1.87 3.74 12.89
CA LEU A 108 0.64 3.98 13.65
C LEU A 108 0.26 5.47 13.69
N PRO A 109 1.16 6.43 13.97
CA PRO A 109 0.80 7.86 13.95
C PRO A 109 0.34 8.36 12.58
N VAL A 110 0.95 7.93 11.48
CA VAL A 110 0.52 8.29 10.13
C VAL A 110 -0.85 7.70 9.82
N SER A 111 -1.12 6.46 10.24
CA SER A 111 -2.42 5.82 10.09
C SER A 111 -3.52 6.56 10.86
N GLN A 112 -3.25 6.98 12.10
CA GLN A 112 -4.19 7.79 12.89
C GLN A 112 -4.48 9.13 12.23
N LYS A 113 -3.44 9.88 11.84
CA LYS A 113 -3.61 11.16 11.13
C LYS A 113 -4.38 11.01 9.82
N THR A 114 -4.16 9.91 9.11
CA THR A 114 -4.92 9.58 7.89
C THR A 114 -6.40 9.37 8.22
N LEU A 115 -6.72 8.60 9.26
CA LEU A 115 -8.10 8.40 9.72
C LEU A 115 -8.75 9.73 10.13
N ASP A 116 -8.03 10.57 10.88
CA ASP A 116 -8.51 11.88 11.35
C ASP A 116 -8.81 12.84 10.19
N SER A 117 -8.07 12.73 9.09
CA SER A 117 -8.25 13.55 7.89
C SER A 117 -9.45 13.15 7.04
N LEU A 118 -10.04 11.97 7.26
CA LEU A 118 -11.20 11.52 6.50
C LEU A 118 -12.41 12.42 6.70
N SER A 119 -13.24 12.54 5.66
CA SER A 119 -14.61 13.00 5.77
C SER A 119 -15.43 12.01 6.62
N GLU A 120 -16.62 12.42 7.08
CA GLU A 120 -17.49 11.56 7.90
C GLU A 120 -17.82 10.22 7.24
N THR A 121 -17.91 10.19 5.92
CA THR A 121 -18.16 8.99 5.13
C THR A 121 -16.92 8.46 4.41
N GLY A 122 -15.75 9.00 4.72
CA GLY A 122 -14.48 8.61 4.11
C GLY A 122 -14.03 7.19 4.47
N ILE A 123 -13.22 6.60 3.61
CA ILE A 123 -12.66 5.27 3.79
C ILE A 123 -11.14 5.33 3.76
N MET A 124 -10.50 4.68 4.73
CA MET A 124 -9.08 4.38 4.69
C MET A 124 -8.86 2.91 4.40
N MET A 125 -7.97 2.62 3.47
CA MET A 125 -7.57 1.26 3.10
C MET A 125 -6.07 1.14 3.21
N ILE A 126 -5.60 0.19 4.02
CA ILE A 126 -4.17 -0.07 4.20
C ILE A 126 -3.87 -1.51 3.80
N ASN A 127 -3.02 -1.67 2.79
CA ASN A 127 -2.45 -2.95 2.42
C ASN A 127 -1.11 -3.10 3.11
N ILE A 128 -0.99 -4.04 4.03
CA ILE A 128 0.24 -4.31 4.77
C ILE A 128 0.42 -5.79 5.05
N LEU A 129 1.66 -6.25 4.91
CA LEU A 129 2.09 -7.58 5.31
C LEU A 129 2.77 -7.53 6.67
N ASP A 130 2.66 -8.63 7.41
CA ASP A 130 3.37 -8.85 8.65
C ASP A 130 4.86 -9.12 8.36
N PRO A 131 5.78 -8.21 8.67
CA PRO A 131 7.18 -8.41 8.37
C PRO A 131 7.79 -9.52 9.23
N LYS A 132 8.68 -10.31 8.60
CA LYS A 132 9.49 -11.31 9.31
C LYS A 132 10.93 -10.82 9.40
N ILE A 133 11.40 -10.52 10.62
CA ILE A 133 12.71 -9.93 10.88
C ILE A 133 13.48 -10.85 11.81
N LYS A 134 14.66 -11.29 11.40
CA LYS A 134 15.52 -12.21 12.18
C LYS A 134 14.74 -13.42 12.75
N GLY A 135 13.83 -13.97 11.96
CA GLY A 135 13.01 -15.12 12.34
C GLY A 135 11.73 -14.81 13.10
N LYS A 136 11.58 -13.63 13.71
CA LYS A 136 10.38 -13.17 14.40
C LYS A 136 9.40 -12.52 13.41
N ARG A 137 8.13 -12.91 13.45
CA ARG A 137 7.04 -12.26 12.70
C ARG A 137 6.37 -11.22 13.59
N TYR A 138 6.21 -10.02 13.08
CA TYR A 138 5.48 -8.93 13.70
C TYR A 138 4.10 -8.83 13.08
N ARG A 139 3.09 -8.49 13.87
CA ARG A 139 1.68 -8.52 13.46
C ARG A 139 1.16 -7.11 13.19
N SER A 140 1.76 -6.44 12.20
CA SER A 140 1.47 -5.04 11.87
C SER A 140 0.00 -4.75 11.58
N GLY A 141 -0.70 -5.69 10.93
CA GLY A 141 -2.13 -5.57 10.66
C GLY A 141 -2.96 -5.59 11.94
N ASP A 142 -2.65 -6.50 12.89
CA ASP A 142 -3.36 -6.60 14.16
C ASP A 142 -3.08 -5.37 15.04
N GLU A 143 -1.83 -4.91 15.11
CA GLU A 143 -1.46 -3.70 15.86
C GLU A 143 -2.22 -2.46 15.37
N LEU A 144 -2.45 -2.36 14.06
CA LEU A 144 -3.26 -1.30 13.47
C LEU A 144 -4.74 -1.44 13.87
N VAL A 145 -5.29 -2.65 13.82
CA VAL A 145 -6.68 -2.92 14.23
C VAL A 145 -6.87 -2.62 15.71
N ASP A 146 -5.92 -3.03 16.57
CA ASP A 146 -5.99 -2.76 18.00
C ASP A 146 -6.02 -1.26 18.30
N MET A 147 -5.20 -0.46 17.59
CA MET A 147 -5.16 0.99 17.75
C MET A 147 -6.44 1.66 17.25
N LEU A 148 -6.95 1.24 16.08
CA LEU A 148 -8.09 1.85 15.40
C LEU A 148 -9.38 1.02 15.49
N LYS A 149 -9.50 0.19 16.53
CA LYS A 149 -10.59 -0.80 16.70
C LYS A 149 -11.99 -0.23 16.50
N ASP A 150 -12.22 1.01 16.97
CA ASP A 150 -13.51 1.67 16.87
C ASP A 150 -13.89 2.07 15.45
N ASN A 151 -12.94 2.10 14.54
CA ASN A 151 -13.12 2.47 13.14
C ASN A 151 -12.88 1.31 12.17
N PHE A 152 -12.50 0.15 12.69
CA PHE A 152 -12.23 -1.03 11.88
C PHE A 152 -13.52 -1.61 11.28
N MET A 153 -13.53 -1.75 9.95
CA MET A 153 -14.70 -2.21 9.18
C MET A 153 -14.56 -3.64 8.65
N GLY A 154 -13.34 -4.19 8.69
CA GLY A 154 -13.04 -5.52 8.19
C GLY A 154 -11.83 -5.55 7.28
N GLN A 155 -11.58 -6.72 6.70
CA GLN A 155 -10.46 -6.92 5.78
C GLN A 155 -10.89 -7.72 4.54
N VAL A 156 -10.16 -7.51 3.45
CA VAL A 156 -10.30 -8.25 2.19
C VAL A 156 -8.95 -8.81 1.80
N GLY A 157 -8.93 -10.09 1.45
CA GLY A 157 -7.74 -10.70 0.87
C GLY A 157 -7.61 -10.31 -0.61
N MET A 158 -6.54 -9.63 -0.96
CA MET A 158 -6.19 -9.34 -2.35
C MET A 158 -5.36 -10.49 -2.89
N ARG A 159 -5.87 -11.19 -3.91
CA ARG A 159 -5.13 -12.24 -4.58
C ARG A 159 -4.05 -11.64 -5.46
N ILE A 160 -2.80 -11.98 -5.16
CA ILE A 160 -1.67 -11.54 -5.95
C ILE A 160 -1.18 -12.68 -6.82
N MET A 161 -0.94 -12.40 -8.10
CA MET A 161 -0.34 -13.37 -9.00
C MET A 161 1.11 -13.61 -8.59
N GLN A 162 1.50 -14.88 -8.57
CA GLN A 162 2.90 -15.26 -8.42
C GLN A 162 3.74 -14.63 -9.54
N ARG A 163 4.84 -14.00 -9.19
CA ARG A 163 5.79 -13.55 -10.20
C ARG A 163 6.38 -14.78 -10.89
N PRO A 164 6.37 -14.84 -12.23
CA PRO A 164 7.02 -15.92 -12.94
C PRO A 164 8.48 -16.04 -12.48
N GLN A 165 8.86 -17.23 -12.05
CA GLN A 165 10.25 -17.55 -11.75
C GLN A 165 10.93 -18.09 -13.01
N GLY A 166 12.22 -17.77 -13.19
CA GLY A 166 12.99 -18.33 -14.29
C GLY A 166 13.09 -19.86 -14.18
N LYS A 167 13.13 -20.56 -15.31
CA LYS A 167 13.27 -22.03 -15.36
C LYS A 167 14.45 -22.55 -14.54
N SER A 168 15.50 -21.74 -14.38
CA SER A 168 16.69 -22.09 -13.59
C SER A 168 16.44 -22.27 -12.09
N VAL A 169 15.27 -21.81 -11.58
CA VAL A 169 14.87 -21.96 -10.17
C VAL A 169 14.26 -23.35 -9.92
N PHE A 170 13.66 -23.95 -10.96
CA PHE A 170 12.97 -25.22 -10.86
C PHE A 170 13.85 -26.33 -11.48
N LYS A 171 14.66 -26.96 -10.64
CA LYS A 171 15.56 -28.03 -11.05
C LYS A 171 15.28 -29.30 -10.24
N ASP A 172 15.35 -30.45 -10.92
CA ASP A 172 15.33 -31.74 -10.27
C ASP A 172 16.72 -32.08 -9.63
N ALA A 173 16.83 -33.27 -9.04
CA ALA A 173 18.07 -33.71 -8.41
C ALA A 173 19.27 -33.80 -9.38
N ASP A 174 19.00 -33.98 -10.68
CA ASP A 174 20.01 -34.07 -11.74
C ASP A 174 20.31 -32.70 -12.38
N GLY A 175 19.65 -31.62 -11.91
CA GLY A 175 19.84 -30.26 -12.40
C GLY A 175 19.06 -29.89 -13.65
N ASN A 176 18.16 -30.78 -14.14
CA ASN A 176 17.30 -30.53 -15.27
C ASN A 176 16.08 -29.68 -14.85
N PHE A 177 15.42 -29.06 -15.83
CA PHE A 177 14.21 -28.29 -15.56
C PHE A 177 13.05 -29.16 -15.06
N ASP A 178 12.60 -28.89 -13.82
CA ASP A 178 11.45 -29.54 -13.20
C ASP A 178 10.17 -28.75 -13.50
N LYS A 179 9.46 -29.18 -14.53
CA LYS A 179 8.17 -28.58 -14.92
C LYS A 179 7.09 -28.80 -13.85
N ALA A 180 7.07 -29.95 -13.18
CA ALA A 180 6.06 -30.26 -12.18
C ALA A 180 6.19 -29.35 -10.95
N ALA A 181 7.42 -29.11 -10.48
CA ALA A 181 7.69 -28.17 -9.40
C ALA A 181 7.29 -26.73 -9.79
N MET A 182 7.53 -26.33 -11.05
CA MET A 182 7.07 -25.02 -11.53
C MET A 182 5.57 -24.92 -11.57
N ASP A 183 4.87 -25.91 -12.10
CA ASP A 183 3.40 -25.94 -12.21
C ASP A 183 2.76 -25.93 -10.81
N GLU A 184 3.33 -26.64 -9.84
CA GLU A 184 2.90 -26.62 -8.44
C GLU A 184 3.14 -25.25 -7.78
N PHE A 185 4.28 -24.63 -8.03
CA PHE A 185 4.56 -23.28 -7.57
C PHE A 185 3.56 -22.27 -8.12
N MET A 186 3.23 -22.35 -9.40
CA MET A 186 2.28 -21.42 -10.05
C MET A 186 0.84 -21.59 -9.57
N LYS A 187 0.48 -22.73 -9.00
CA LYS A 187 -0.83 -22.95 -8.35
C LYS A 187 -0.95 -22.26 -7.00
N ARG A 188 0.16 -21.87 -6.37
CA ARG A 188 0.11 -21.22 -5.04
C ARG A 188 -0.61 -19.90 -5.12
N ILE A 189 -1.61 -19.74 -4.28
CA ILE A 189 -2.33 -18.48 -4.12
C ILE A 189 -1.60 -17.66 -3.06
N TYR A 190 -1.21 -16.47 -3.45
CA TYR A 190 -0.68 -15.47 -2.52
C TYR A 190 -1.77 -14.46 -2.21
N ILE A 191 -2.04 -14.23 -0.92
CA ILE A 191 -3.06 -13.30 -0.48
C ILE A 191 -2.40 -12.25 0.40
N GLU A 192 -2.59 -10.97 0.05
CA GLU A 192 -2.26 -9.84 0.89
C GLU A 192 -3.55 -9.22 1.42
N ASN A 193 -3.56 -8.89 2.71
CA ASN A 193 -4.72 -8.27 3.32
C ASN A 193 -4.75 -6.77 3.08
N VAL A 194 -5.94 -6.28 2.75
CA VAL A 194 -6.28 -4.86 2.78
C VAL A 194 -7.22 -4.64 3.94
N TRP A 195 -6.82 -3.80 4.86
CA TRP A 195 -7.55 -3.46 6.08
C TRP A 195 -8.35 -2.18 5.85
N TYR A 196 -9.63 -2.18 6.23
CA TYR A 196 -10.58 -1.10 5.98
C TYR A 196 -10.98 -0.42 7.26
N PHE A 197 -10.97 0.92 7.25
CA PHE A 197 -11.37 1.77 8.36
C PHE A 197 -12.26 2.91 7.87
N SER A 198 -13.24 3.31 8.69
CA SER A 198 -14.12 4.46 8.42
C SER A 198 -14.61 5.07 9.72
N LYS A 199 -14.98 6.36 9.69
CA LYS A 199 -15.73 7.01 10.78
C LYS A 199 -17.19 6.58 10.77
N ASP A 200 -17.75 6.32 9.58
CA ASP A 200 -19.12 5.82 9.42
C ASP A 200 -19.17 4.30 9.61
N LYS A 201 -19.60 3.88 10.80
CA LYS A 201 -19.74 2.45 11.15
C LYS A 201 -20.86 1.72 10.39
N ASN A 202 -21.79 2.46 9.79
CA ASN A 202 -22.91 1.90 9.05
C ASN A 202 -22.61 1.71 7.56
N LYS A 203 -21.45 2.16 7.11
CA LYS A 203 -21.06 2.08 5.71
C LYS A 203 -20.80 0.64 5.28
N ASP A 204 -21.61 0.13 4.37
CA ASP A 204 -21.34 -1.17 3.72
C ASP A 204 -20.27 -1.02 2.64
N ILE A 205 -19.02 -1.09 3.04
CA ILE A 205 -17.86 -0.98 2.14
C ILE A 205 -17.70 -2.22 1.26
N PHE A 206 -18.33 -3.34 1.62
CA PHE A 206 -18.24 -4.60 0.88
C PHE A 206 -19.40 -4.82 -0.09
N ARG A 207 -20.35 -3.89 -0.16
CA ARG A 207 -21.56 -3.97 -0.99
C ARG A 207 -21.27 -4.33 -2.45
N HIS A 208 -20.18 -3.84 -3.01
CA HIS A 208 -19.81 -4.04 -4.41
C HIS A 208 -18.72 -5.11 -4.60
N ILE A 209 -18.21 -5.69 -3.52
CA ILE A 209 -17.24 -6.76 -3.62
C ILE A 209 -18.01 -8.06 -3.81
N LYS A 210 -17.88 -8.66 -5.00
CA LYS A 210 -18.38 -10.03 -5.21
C LYS A 210 -17.65 -10.94 -4.24
N ARG A 211 -18.36 -11.43 -3.22
CA ARG A 211 -17.84 -12.46 -2.33
C ARG A 211 -17.75 -13.74 -3.15
N ASN A 212 -16.59 -14.03 -3.70
CA ASN A 212 -16.31 -15.38 -4.14
C ASN A 212 -16.15 -16.20 -2.87
N THR A 213 -17.15 -17.00 -2.53
CA THR A 213 -17.01 -18.02 -1.50
C THR A 213 -15.93 -19.01 -1.96
N LEU A 214 -15.24 -19.65 -1.01
CA LEU A 214 -14.20 -20.65 -1.32
C LEU A 214 -14.70 -21.75 -2.28
N GLU A 215 -15.98 -22.02 -2.31
CA GLU A 215 -16.66 -22.95 -3.24
C GLU A 215 -16.46 -22.58 -4.72
N ASN A 216 -16.28 -21.31 -5.05
CA ASN A 216 -16.05 -20.86 -6.44
C ASN A 216 -14.58 -20.92 -6.88
N PHE A 217 -13.67 -21.37 -6.02
CA PHE A 217 -12.24 -21.53 -6.34
C PHE A 217 -11.88 -22.96 -6.78
N PHE A 218 -12.78 -23.92 -6.58
CA PHE A 218 -12.54 -25.35 -6.87
C PHE A 218 -13.41 -25.90 -8.00
N THR A 219 -14.14 -25.06 -8.69
CA THR A 219 -14.81 -25.34 -9.97
C THR A 219 -14.09 -24.58 -11.08
#